data_97c6a81a82efb76f15a04fa915e2f00d
#
_entry.id   97c6a81a82efb76f15a04fa915e2f00d
#
_cell.length_a   1.000
_cell.length_b   1.000
_cell.length_c   1.000
_cell.angle_alpha   90.00
_cell.angle_beta   90.00
_cell.angle_gamma   90.00
#
_symmetry.space_group_name_H-M   'P 1'
#
loop_
_entity.id
_entity.type
_entity.pdbx_description
1 polymer ?
#
loop_
_entity_poly.entity_id
_entity_poly.type
_entity_poly.pdbx_seq_one_letter_code
_entity_poly.pdbx_strand_id
1 'polypeptide(L)'
;MNKSKIFAFSAISLSAALLLTACGNSVSKSEDSAQEAKYSFASNILTLDTSMAADVNSIDVLLNVDAGLVRWNPKAQVVNDLAKSIDISKDGKTYNVTLRDGLKWSNGAKLRAADFVYGWQRTVDPKTGSQYAYALTPVANASEIMTGKKPVDTLGIKAESDKKLVITLATPTPYFNKLLTLPAYYPVNEAFVKKMGNKYGTSSDTSLYNGAFKFVKGKNNWTGSNETFSIVKNDQFYDAKNVKLSGATYQIVNNPNTAVNLFKSGKLDVANLATPELVSANKKNKDYKALTSPRIDVLEYNQSGKVPELSNLKIRQALNLATNRKNLLEIAAPSFSITNTVTPKKLDQAPNGEDFATYAAQPYKYDATKAAELFKEGLKELGKTSITLELEGANDNSFAKAAVDYLKGNLEKDLPGLTINEKLVSSAQRQKDAQNNNFQILLTSWGADYNEPSDFLMNFVSGSTMNHGLVKNPNFDKAYQAATTAPDVLSADKRYAHYKDAENALYEAANVNPLATESVSLLLNPKLKGISTYNSAMIFDLRHAEIAK
;
A
#
# COMPACT_ATOMS: atom_id res chain seq x y z
N MET A 1 21.54 67.40 -44.54
CA MET A 1 22.38 67.55 -45.75
C MET A 1 22.68 66.22 -46.33
N ASN A 2 22.29 66.06 -47.59
CA ASN A 2 22.70 65.10 -48.65
C ASN A 2 22.50 63.60 -48.46
N LYS A 3 21.46 63.05 -49.10
CA LYS A 3 21.24 62.65 -50.52
C LYS A 3 21.94 61.31 -50.86
N SER A 4 21.11 60.30 -51.04
CA SER A 4 20.72 59.63 -52.30
C SER A 4 21.86 58.76 -52.96
N LYS A 5 21.60 57.54 -53.37
CA LYS A 5 20.85 57.10 -54.56
C LYS A 5 20.65 55.59 -54.63
N ILE A 6 19.51 55.22 -55.12
CA ILE A 6 19.02 54.01 -55.75
C ILE A 6 19.92 53.58 -56.92
N PHE A 7 20.08 52.28 -57.16
CA PHE A 7 19.97 51.65 -58.49
C PHE A 7 19.58 50.19 -58.39
N ALA A 8 18.46 49.84 -58.99
CA ALA A 8 18.01 48.53 -59.35
C ALA A 8 18.57 48.13 -60.70
N PHE A 9 18.87 46.89 -60.91
CA PHE A 9 18.75 46.24 -62.26
C PHE A 9 18.48 44.76 -62.13
N SER A 10 17.42 44.33 -62.82
CA SER A 10 16.96 43.00 -63.09
C SER A 10 17.80 42.29 -64.15
N ALA A 11 17.87 40.99 -64.16
CA ALA A 11 17.52 40.09 -65.28
C ALA A 11 18.18 38.69 -65.12
N ILE A 12 17.37 37.68 -64.98
CA ILE A 12 17.05 36.59 -65.97
C ILE A 12 18.06 35.48 -66.14
N SER A 13 17.60 34.28 -65.72
CA SER A 13 17.63 32.93 -66.32
C SER A 13 18.98 32.20 -66.52
N LEU A 14 19.12 31.00 -66.03
CA LEU A 14 18.84 29.73 -66.70
C LEU A 14 19.27 28.51 -65.86
N SER A 15 18.40 27.56 -65.84
CA SER A 15 18.43 26.18 -65.43
C SER A 15 19.79 25.47 -65.42
N ALA A 16 20.08 24.78 -64.28
CA ALA A 16 20.82 23.48 -64.31
C ALA A 16 20.32 22.62 -63.15
N ALA A 17 19.58 21.60 -63.50
CA ALA A 17 19.17 20.54 -62.60
C ALA A 17 20.41 19.70 -62.21
N LEU A 18 20.79 19.74 -60.92
CA LEU A 18 21.70 18.77 -60.34
C LEU A 18 20.94 18.03 -59.24
N LEU A 19 20.58 16.80 -59.59
CA LEU A 19 20.12 15.78 -58.65
C LEU A 19 21.23 15.53 -57.61
N LEU A 20 21.14 16.18 -56.47
CA LEU A 20 21.82 15.75 -55.24
C LEU A 20 20.84 14.93 -54.45
N THR A 21 20.95 13.61 -54.55
CA THR A 21 20.43 12.64 -53.61
C THR A 21 21.06 12.92 -52.25
N ALA A 22 20.51 13.85 -51.49
CA ALA A 22 20.73 13.94 -50.05
C ALA A 22 20.03 12.75 -49.41
N CYS A 23 20.79 11.74 -49.03
CA CYS A 23 20.37 10.80 -47.99
C CYS A 23 20.07 11.63 -46.75
N GLY A 24 18.83 12.10 -46.63
CA GLY A 24 18.28 12.55 -45.40
C GLY A 24 18.23 11.35 -44.44
N ASN A 25 19.18 11.30 -43.51
CA ASN A 25 18.97 10.57 -42.28
C ASN A 25 17.71 11.17 -41.65
N SER A 26 16.57 10.61 -42.00
CA SER A 26 15.40 10.68 -41.12
C SER A 26 15.86 10.01 -39.82
N VAL A 27 16.25 10.81 -38.85
CA VAL A 27 16.30 10.38 -37.46
C VAL A 27 14.87 9.85 -37.20
N SER A 28 14.71 8.55 -37.34
CA SER A 28 13.54 7.87 -36.85
C SER A 28 13.41 8.31 -35.40
N LYS A 29 12.39 9.12 -35.11
CA LYS A 29 11.94 9.29 -33.73
C LYS A 29 11.76 7.85 -33.25
N SER A 30 12.65 7.45 -32.37
CA SER A 30 12.75 6.07 -31.92
C SER A 30 11.36 5.62 -31.46
N GLU A 31 10.89 4.47 -31.94
CA GLU A 31 9.67 3.82 -31.45
C GLU A 31 9.71 3.66 -29.92
N ASP A 32 10.88 3.72 -29.30
CA ASP A 32 11.14 3.70 -27.86
C ASP A 32 10.43 4.82 -27.07
N SER A 33 10.34 6.04 -27.62
CA SER A 33 9.64 7.14 -26.93
C SER A 33 8.12 6.96 -26.88
N ALA A 34 7.57 6.10 -27.73
CA ALA A 34 6.14 5.77 -27.76
C ALA A 34 5.74 4.74 -26.69
N GLN A 35 6.70 4.05 -26.08
CA GLN A 35 6.49 3.01 -25.06
C GLN A 35 6.98 3.45 -23.68
N GLU A 36 7.01 4.73 -23.38
CA GLU A 36 7.37 5.28 -22.07
C GLU A 36 6.12 5.71 -21.30
N ALA A 37 5.89 5.14 -20.12
CA ALA A 37 4.79 5.52 -19.24
C ALA A 37 5.14 6.76 -18.42
N LYS A 38 4.15 7.64 -18.13
CA LYS A 38 4.34 8.91 -17.43
C LYS A 38 3.43 9.00 -16.23
N TYR A 39 4.04 9.09 -15.05
CA TYR A 39 3.35 9.11 -13.76
C TYR A 39 3.62 10.39 -12.99
N SER A 40 2.76 10.67 -12.01
CA SER A 40 3.07 11.68 -10.99
C SER A 40 2.88 11.12 -9.59
N PHE A 41 3.76 11.55 -8.69
CA PHE A 41 3.62 11.39 -7.25
C PHE A 41 3.31 12.75 -6.60
N ALA A 42 2.54 12.74 -5.52
CA ALA A 42 2.27 13.95 -4.76
C ALA A 42 3.48 14.41 -3.91
N SER A 43 4.39 13.49 -3.58
CA SER A 43 5.63 13.73 -2.85
C SER A 43 6.75 12.87 -3.42
N ASN A 44 8.00 13.24 -3.12
CA ASN A 44 9.16 12.48 -3.60
C ASN A 44 9.25 11.10 -2.93
N ILE A 45 10.01 10.18 -3.54
CA ILE A 45 10.44 8.94 -2.90
C ILE A 45 11.48 9.28 -1.82
N LEU A 46 11.54 8.48 -0.77
CA LEU A 46 12.44 8.71 0.36
C LEU A 46 13.72 7.90 0.27
N THR A 47 13.67 6.73 -0.36
CA THR A 47 14.81 5.81 -0.44
C THR A 47 14.65 4.79 -1.57
N LEU A 48 15.78 4.28 -2.05
CA LEU A 48 15.87 3.08 -2.91
C LEU A 48 16.53 1.91 -2.17
N ASP A 49 16.51 1.93 -0.85
CA ASP A 49 16.96 0.83 0.00
C ASP A 49 15.77 -0.04 0.38
N THR A 50 15.72 -1.27 -0.13
CA THR A 50 14.62 -2.22 0.09
C THR A 50 14.41 -2.58 1.56
N SER A 51 15.45 -2.52 2.40
CA SER A 51 15.33 -2.74 3.84
C SER A 51 14.76 -1.54 4.60
N MET A 52 14.79 -0.34 4.01
CA MET A 52 14.41 0.92 4.67
C MET A 52 13.12 1.53 4.15
N ALA A 53 12.66 1.10 2.96
CA ALA A 53 11.49 1.67 2.32
C ALA A 53 10.21 1.37 3.12
N ALA A 54 9.50 2.42 3.51
CA ALA A 54 8.25 2.35 4.27
C ALA A 54 7.15 3.26 3.69
N ASP A 55 7.46 4.07 2.69
CA ASP A 55 6.49 4.92 2.02
C ASP A 55 6.05 4.32 0.68
N VAL A 56 4.80 4.62 0.29
CA VAL A 56 4.15 4.04 -0.90
C VAL A 56 4.91 4.38 -2.19
N ASN A 57 5.45 5.59 -2.32
CA ASN A 57 6.14 6.02 -3.55
C ASN A 57 7.48 5.31 -3.72
N SER A 58 8.26 5.17 -2.64
CA SER A 58 9.51 4.38 -2.66
C SER A 58 9.23 2.92 -2.99
N ILE A 59 8.20 2.32 -2.40
CA ILE A 59 7.78 0.94 -2.66
C ILE A 59 7.35 0.77 -4.12
N ASP A 60 6.57 1.71 -4.70
CA ASP A 60 6.17 1.66 -6.11
C ASP A 60 7.37 1.57 -7.04
N VAL A 61 8.36 2.46 -6.85
CA VAL A 61 9.58 2.44 -7.67
C VAL A 61 10.38 1.17 -7.45
N LEU A 62 10.56 0.73 -6.20
CA LEU A 62 11.32 -0.49 -5.87
C LEU A 62 10.73 -1.74 -6.49
N LEU A 63 9.40 -1.89 -6.51
CA LEU A 63 8.74 -3.04 -7.14
C LEU A 63 8.94 -3.09 -8.66
N ASN A 64 9.33 -2.00 -9.30
CA ASN A 64 9.64 -1.93 -10.71
C ASN A 64 11.14 -2.13 -11.00
N VAL A 65 12.04 -1.66 -10.11
CA VAL A 65 13.48 -1.74 -10.31
C VAL A 65 14.13 -2.93 -9.62
N ASP A 66 13.44 -3.57 -8.65
CA ASP A 66 13.89 -4.76 -7.96
C ASP A 66 12.88 -5.91 -8.07
N ALA A 67 13.32 -7.12 -7.73
CA ALA A 67 12.51 -8.32 -7.74
C ALA A 67 12.87 -9.21 -6.55
N GLY A 68 11.85 -9.89 -6.00
CA GLY A 68 11.96 -10.84 -4.90
C GLY A 68 11.85 -12.30 -5.35
N LEU A 69 11.68 -13.22 -4.39
CA LEU A 69 11.45 -14.65 -4.68
C LEU A 69 10.16 -14.85 -5.46
N VAL A 70 9.12 -14.10 -5.10
CA VAL A 70 7.77 -14.17 -5.65
C VAL A 70 7.24 -12.77 -5.95
N ARG A 71 6.13 -12.68 -6.69
CA ARG A 71 5.44 -11.43 -7.01
C ARG A 71 3.94 -11.66 -7.17
N TRP A 72 3.18 -10.60 -7.16
CA TRP A 72 1.79 -10.63 -7.60
C TRP A 72 1.70 -10.69 -9.14
N ASN A 73 0.72 -11.42 -9.65
CA ASN A 73 0.36 -11.37 -11.08
C ASN A 73 -0.86 -10.44 -11.28
N PRO A 74 -1.24 -10.12 -12.54
CA PRO A 74 -2.41 -9.28 -12.81
C PRO A 74 -3.77 -9.83 -12.31
N LYS A 75 -3.80 -11.11 -11.89
CA LYS A 75 -4.98 -11.75 -11.30
C LYS A 75 -4.96 -11.73 -9.76
N ALA A 76 -4.09 -10.92 -9.17
CA ALA A 76 -3.88 -10.85 -7.72
C ALA A 76 -3.50 -12.20 -7.07
N GLN A 77 -2.72 -13.03 -7.79
CA GLN A 77 -2.17 -14.28 -7.27
C GLN A 77 -0.68 -14.15 -7.08
N VAL A 78 -0.14 -14.73 -6.01
CA VAL A 78 1.30 -14.81 -5.80
C VAL A 78 1.88 -15.90 -6.70
N VAL A 79 2.87 -15.53 -7.49
CA VAL A 79 3.59 -16.43 -8.42
C VAL A 79 5.10 -16.30 -8.23
N ASN A 80 5.83 -17.37 -8.58
CA ASN A 80 7.28 -17.34 -8.52
C ASN A 80 7.87 -16.26 -9.44
N ASP A 81 8.84 -15.51 -8.93
CA ASP A 81 9.61 -14.50 -9.67
C ASP A 81 11.07 -14.96 -9.82
N LEU A 82 11.99 -14.54 -8.95
CA LEU A 82 13.37 -15.04 -8.97
C LEU A 82 13.46 -16.50 -8.52
N ALA A 83 12.50 -17.00 -7.74
CA ALA A 83 12.39 -18.41 -7.45
C ALA A 83 11.94 -19.19 -8.69
N LYS A 84 12.61 -20.33 -8.97
CA LYS A 84 12.18 -21.34 -9.93
C LYS A 84 11.14 -22.26 -9.31
N SER A 85 11.37 -22.68 -8.06
CA SER A 85 10.45 -23.46 -7.23
C SER A 85 10.57 -23.09 -5.77
N ILE A 86 9.46 -23.29 -5.04
CA ILE A 86 9.37 -23.19 -3.59
C ILE A 86 8.62 -24.44 -3.10
N ASP A 87 9.32 -25.32 -2.37
CA ASP A 87 8.78 -26.54 -1.81
C ASP A 87 8.60 -26.34 -0.30
N ILE A 88 7.37 -26.54 0.19
CA ILE A 88 6.99 -26.29 1.59
C ILE A 88 6.86 -27.63 2.31
N SER A 89 7.46 -27.77 3.49
CA SER A 89 7.33 -28.94 4.35
C SER A 89 5.87 -29.15 4.82
N LYS A 90 5.52 -30.39 5.17
CA LYS A 90 4.15 -30.73 5.62
C LYS A 90 3.70 -29.98 6.87
N ASP A 91 4.63 -29.61 7.74
CA ASP A 91 4.37 -28.81 8.94
C ASP A 91 4.28 -27.30 8.66
N GLY A 92 4.46 -26.88 7.40
CA GLY A 92 4.38 -25.47 6.98
C GLY A 92 5.50 -24.58 7.47
N LYS A 93 6.60 -25.15 8.03
CA LYS A 93 7.68 -24.37 8.64
C LYS A 93 8.93 -24.23 7.80
N THR A 94 9.18 -25.15 6.87
CA THR A 94 10.41 -25.14 6.07
C THR A 94 10.07 -24.88 4.60
N TYR A 95 10.73 -23.87 4.02
CA TYR A 95 10.60 -23.50 2.61
C TYR A 95 11.94 -23.76 1.93
N ASN A 96 11.98 -24.72 1.01
CA ASN A 96 13.13 -25.02 0.17
C ASN A 96 12.97 -24.29 -1.15
N VAL A 97 13.79 -23.27 -1.36
CA VAL A 97 13.71 -22.39 -2.55
C VAL A 97 14.85 -22.71 -3.49
N THR A 98 14.52 -22.92 -4.76
CA THR A 98 15.50 -22.97 -5.85
C THR A 98 15.38 -21.74 -6.71
N LEU A 99 16.45 -20.96 -6.86
CA LEU A 99 16.51 -19.78 -7.72
C LEU A 99 16.60 -20.16 -9.20
N ARG A 100 16.13 -19.26 -10.07
CA ARG A 100 16.32 -19.37 -11.52
C ARG A 100 17.79 -19.32 -11.90
N ASP A 101 18.11 -19.84 -13.08
CA ASP A 101 19.43 -19.75 -13.68
C ASP A 101 19.69 -18.35 -14.26
N GLY A 102 20.95 -17.92 -14.25
CA GLY A 102 21.40 -16.72 -14.95
C GLY A 102 20.96 -15.39 -14.32
N LEU A 103 20.49 -15.38 -13.07
CA LEU A 103 20.10 -14.15 -12.37
C LEU A 103 21.28 -13.19 -12.22
N LYS A 104 21.03 -11.91 -12.49
CA LYS A 104 22.05 -10.86 -12.47
C LYS A 104 21.53 -9.57 -11.87
N TRP A 105 22.42 -8.85 -11.26
CA TRP A 105 22.28 -7.45 -10.92
C TRP A 105 22.47 -6.56 -12.17
N SER A 106 21.96 -5.32 -12.11
CA SER A 106 22.03 -4.36 -13.23
C SER A 106 23.45 -4.00 -13.68
N ASN A 107 24.47 -4.25 -12.85
CA ASN A 107 25.88 -4.10 -13.18
C ASN A 107 26.52 -5.37 -13.79
N GLY A 108 25.72 -6.43 -14.04
CA GLY A 108 26.15 -7.71 -14.59
C GLY A 108 26.68 -8.73 -13.57
N ALA A 109 26.85 -8.35 -12.29
CA ALA A 109 27.23 -9.28 -11.23
C ALA A 109 26.15 -10.37 -11.06
N LYS A 110 26.56 -11.59 -10.67
CA LYS A 110 25.64 -12.69 -10.38
C LYS A 110 24.81 -12.35 -9.14
N LEU A 111 23.50 -12.57 -9.22
CA LEU A 111 22.60 -12.59 -8.07
C LEU A 111 22.53 -14.02 -7.53
N ARG A 112 22.70 -14.18 -6.22
CA ARG A 112 22.84 -15.49 -5.57
C ARG A 112 21.92 -15.60 -4.36
N ALA A 113 21.76 -16.81 -3.85
CA ALA A 113 21.03 -17.09 -2.61
C ALA A 113 21.59 -16.31 -1.40
N ALA A 114 22.91 -16.10 -1.34
CA ALA A 114 23.55 -15.31 -0.30
C ALA A 114 23.07 -13.84 -0.26
N ASP A 115 22.66 -13.25 -1.39
CA ASP A 115 22.13 -11.88 -1.44
C ASP A 115 20.78 -11.77 -0.69
N PHE A 116 19.96 -12.83 -0.71
CA PHE A 116 18.74 -12.90 0.10
C PHE A 116 19.05 -13.03 1.59
N VAL A 117 20.01 -13.90 1.96
CA VAL A 117 20.43 -14.06 3.35
C VAL A 117 20.90 -12.72 3.90
N TYR A 118 21.77 -12.03 3.18
CA TYR A 118 22.26 -10.72 3.59
C TYR A 118 21.14 -9.66 3.69
N GLY A 119 20.26 -9.58 2.69
CA GLY A 119 19.15 -8.63 2.68
C GLY A 119 18.23 -8.80 3.89
N TRP A 120 17.82 -10.04 4.20
CA TRP A 120 16.94 -10.33 5.32
C TRP A 120 17.61 -10.09 6.67
N GLN A 121 18.88 -10.53 6.83
CA GLN A 121 19.67 -10.25 8.01
C GLN A 121 19.81 -8.75 8.25
N ARG A 122 20.07 -7.98 7.18
CA ARG A 122 20.15 -6.54 7.25
C ARG A 122 18.81 -5.89 7.67
N THR A 123 17.70 -6.40 7.18
CA THR A 123 16.36 -5.88 7.52
C THR A 123 16.02 -6.09 8.99
N VAL A 124 16.35 -7.23 9.59
CA VAL A 124 16.06 -7.52 11.02
C VAL A 124 17.10 -6.98 11.98
N ASP A 125 18.28 -6.54 11.50
CA ASP A 125 19.33 -5.98 12.34
C ASP A 125 18.86 -4.64 12.94
N PRO A 126 18.78 -4.50 14.28
CA PRO A 126 18.40 -3.25 14.94
C PRO A 126 19.25 -2.05 14.50
N LYS A 127 20.51 -2.28 14.10
CA LYS A 127 21.42 -1.23 13.62
C LYS A 127 20.97 -0.62 12.28
N THR A 128 20.21 -1.36 11.47
CA THR A 128 19.64 -0.86 10.23
C THR A 128 18.48 0.11 10.47
N GLY A 129 17.71 -0.11 11.55
CA GLY A 129 16.55 0.74 11.88
C GLY A 129 15.38 0.59 10.90
N SER A 130 15.23 -0.58 10.29
CA SER A 130 14.13 -0.86 9.35
C SER A 130 12.78 -0.76 10.04
N GLN A 131 11.88 0.06 9.48
CA GLN A 131 10.49 0.13 9.96
C GLN A 131 9.69 -1.13 9.61
N TYR A 132 10.13 -1.91 8.60
CA TYR A 132 9.51 -3.16 8.17
C TYR A 132 10.16 -4.42 8.74
N ALA A 133 11.09 -4.30 9.71
CA ALA A 133 11.69 -5.45 10.38
C ALA A 133 10.62 -6.41 10.96
N TYR A 134 9.52 -5.87 11.51
CA TYR A 134 8.42 -6.67 12.08
C TYR A 134 7.78 -7.62 11.05
N ALA A 135 7.78 -7.29 9.77
CA ALA A 135 7.24 -8.16 8.73
C ALA A 135 7.99 -9.51 8.66
N LEU A 136 9.25 -9.57 9.12
CA LEU A 136 10.05 -10.79 9.16
C LEU A 136 9.82 -11.63 10.43
N THR A 137 8.96 -11.23 11.36
CA THR A 137 8.65 -12.01 12.60
C THR A 137 8.25 -13.46 12.38
N PRO A 138 7.64 -13.88 11.24
CA PRO A 138 7.40 -15.28 10.97
C PRO A 138 8.68 -16.11 10.79
N VAL A 139 9.80 -15.49 10.42
CA VAL A 139 11.09 -16.20 10.25
C VAL A 139 11.69 -16.52 11.61
N ALA A 140 12.18 -17.75 11.77
CA ALA A 140 12.75 -18.20 13.04
C ALA A 140 13.85 -17.25 13.52
N ASN A 141 13.84 -16.96 14.82
CA ASN A 141 14.73 -16.05 15.54
C ASN A 141 14.61 -14.54 15.20
N ALA A 142 13.76 -14.13 14.24
CA ALA A 142 13.66 -12.73 13.86
C ALA A 142 13.29 -11.81 15.04
N SER A 143 12.30 -12.19 15.86
CA SER A 143 11.88 -11.39 17.04
C SER A 143 12.96 -11.25 18.08
N GLU A 144 13.74 -12.30 18.34
CA GLU A 144 14.86 -12.27 19.28
C GLU A 144 16.03 -11.42 18.76
N ILE A 145 16.27 -11.46 17.44
CA ILE A 145 17.31 -10.62 16.81
C ILE A 145 16.91 -9.15 16.91
N MET A 146 15.68 -8.79 16.57
CA MET A 146 15.18 -7.41 16.63
C MET A 146 15.23 -6.83 18.05
N THR A 147 15.13 -7.67 19.08
CA THR A 147 15.26 -7.26 20.49
C THR A 147 16.69 -7.40 21.03
N GLY A 148 17.67 -7.73 20.20
CA GLY A 148 19.08 -7.89 20.58
C GLY A 148 19.40 -9.13 21.40
N LYS A 149 18.47 -10.09 21.52
CA LYS A 149 18.64 -11.32 22.30
C LYS A 149 19.41 -12.41 21.56
N LYS A 150 19.47 -12.34 20.24
CA LYS A 150 20.21 -13.28 19.38
C LYS A 150 21.04 -12.55 18.33
N PRO A 151 22.17 -13.14 17.89
CA PRO A 151 22.97 -12.61 16.78
C PRO A 151 22.20 -12.69 15.45
N VAL A 152 22.48 -11.74 14.53
CA VAL A 152 21.80 -11.60 13.24
C VAL A 152 21.97 -12.84 12.34
N ASP A 153 23.12 -13.50 12.40
CA ASP A 153 23.45 -14.71 11.63
C ASP A 153 22.66 -15.96 12.05
N THR A 154 21.91 -15.89 13.16
CA THR A 154 20.99 -16.96 13.61
C THR A 154 19.61 -16.89 12.98
N LEU A 155 19.33 -15.88 12.11
CA LEU A 155 18.06 -15.78 11.41
C LEU A 155 17.76 -17.04 10.62
N GLY A 156 16.50 -17.49 10.65
CA GLY A 156 16.04 -18.71 9.99
C GLY A 156 16.08 -18.68 8.46
N ILE A 157 17.19 -18.24 7.87
CA ILE A 157 17.44 -18.30 6.44
C ILE A 157 18.88 -18.70 6.17
N LYS A 158 19.10 -19.62 5.22
CA LYS A 158 20.42 -20.14 4.88
C LYS A 158 20.56 -20.35 3.38
N ALA A 159 21.68 -19.95 2.81
CA ALA A 159 22.09 -20.34 1.46
C ALA A 159 22.87 -21.65 1.53
N GLU A 160 22.34 -22.71 0.92
CA GLU A 160 23.03 -24.00 0.80
C GLU A 160 23.97 -24.04 -0.41
N SER A 161 23.68 -23.20 -1.41
CA SER A 161 24.50 -22.99 -2.62
C SER A 161 24.16 -21.64 -3.23
N ASP A 162 24.80 -21.28 -4.36
CA ASP A 162 24.47 -20.06 -5.11
C ASP A 162 22.97 -19.96 -5.48
N LYS A 163 22.26 -21.09 -5.57
CA LYS A 163 20.87 -21.14 -6.05
C LYS A 163 19.87 -21.75 -5.07
N LYS A 164 20.31 -22.25 -3.94
CA LYS A 164 19.41 -22.91 -2.95
C LYS A 164 19.36 -22.13 -1.65
N LEU A 165 18.14 -21.81 -1.25
CA LEU A 165 17.80 -21.23 0.05
C LEU A 165 16.97 -22.22 0.86
N VAL A 166 17.22 -22.29 2.15
CA VAL A 166 16.34 -22.91 3.14
C VAL A 166 15.88 -21.80 4.07
N ILE A 167 14.56 -21.65 4.20
CA ILE A 167 13.92 -20.70 5.10
C ILE A 167 13.17 -21.50 6.16
N THR A 168 13.39 -21.18 7.42
CA THR A 168 12.72 -21.80 8.56
C THR A 168 11.85 -20.77 9.27
N LEU A 169 10.58 -21.09 9.46
CA LEU A 169 9.61 -20.24 10.17
C LEU A 169 9.53 -20.63 11.64
N ALA A 170 9.29 -19.65 12.50
CA ALA A 170 9.03 -19.85 13.93
C ALA A 170 7.74 -20.65 14.15
N THR A 171 6.69 -20.31 13.39
CA THR A 171 5.38 -20.96 13.40
C THR A 171 4.89 -21.19 11.97
N PRO A 172 4.00 -22.17 11.72
CA PRO A 172 3.39 -22.30 10.41
C PRO A 172 2.67 -21.01 10.00
N THR A 173 3.04 -20.48 8.84
CA THR A 173 2.48 -19.21 8.31
C THR A 173 2.04 -19.44 6.86
N PRO A 174 0.84 -19.94 6.59
CA PRO A 174 0.39 -20.31 5.24
C PRO A 174 0.39 -19.13 4.25
N TYR A 175 0.29 -17.92 4.74
CA TYR A 175 0.34 -16.69 3.94
C TYR A 175 1.77 -16.14 3.78
N PHE A 176 2.80 -16.86 4.18
CA PHE A 176 4.19 -16.40 4.09
C PHE A 176 4.61 -16.01 2.66
N ASN A 177 4.10 -16.72 1.64
CA ASN A 177 4.31 -16.34 0.24
C ASN A 177 3.81 -14.92 -0.08
N LYS A 178 2.76 -14.45 0.59
CA LYS A 178 2.25 -13.08 0.42
C LYS A 178 3.22 -12.06 1.02
N LEU A 179 3.81 -12.38 2.18
CA LEU A 179 4.84 -11.56 2.82
C LEU A 179 6.11 -11.45 1.95
N LEU A 180 6.51 -12.52 1.28
CA LEU A 180 7.68 -12.54 0.39
C LEU A 180 7.58 -11.57 -0.79
N THR A 181 6.41 -10.98 -1.04
CA THR A 181 6.24 -9.94 -2.08
C THR A 181 6.71 -8.55 -1.63
N LEU A 182 6.90 -8.34 -0.32
CA LEU A 182 7.34 -7.06 0.24
C LEU A 182 8.82 -6.79 -0.04
N PRO A 183 9.22 -5.54 -0.33
CA PRO A 183 10.63 -5.18 -0.55
C PRO A 183 11.56 -5.57 0.61
N ALA A 184 11.07 -5.61 1.85
CA ALA A 184 11.80 -6.04 3.04
C ALA A 184 12.39 -7.47 2.93
N TYR A 185 11.84 -8.30 2.03
CA TYR A 185 12.29 -9.65 1.73
C TYR A 185 13.14 -9.75 0.44
N TYR A 186 13.47 -8.64 -0.19
CA TYR A 186 14.22 -8.66 -1.45
C TYR A 186 15.72 -8.91 -1.21
N PRO A 187 16.44 -9.41 -2.21
CA PRO A 187 17.87 -9.61 -2.10
C PRO A 187 18.60 -8.26 -2.07
N VAL A 188 19.74 -8.21 -1.38
CA VAL A 188 20.61 -7.04 -1.31
C VAL A 188 22.06 -7.48 -1.58
N ASN A 189 22.76 -6.76 -2.46
CA ASN A 189 24.15 -7.08 -2.77
C ASN A 189 25.10 -6.56 -1.70
N GLU A 190 25.64 -7.46 -0.88
CA GLU A 190 26.49 -7.13 0.27
C GLU A 190 27.72 -6.30 -0.13
N ALA A 191 28.42 -6.70 -1.18
CA ALA A 191 29.63 -6.02 -1.64
C ALA A 191 29.34 -4.57 -2.07
N PHE A 192 28.19 -4.37 -2.72
CA PHE A 192 27.75 -3.04 -3.13
C PHE A 192 27.35 -2.17 -1.93
N VAL A 193 26.59 -2.71 -0.98
CA VAL A 193 26.24 -1.98 0.26
C VAL A 193 27.49 -1.58 1.03
N LYS A 194 28.45 -2.50 1.23
CA LYS A 194 29.73 -2.19 1.89
C LYS A 194 30.51 -1.09 1.17
N LYS A 195 30.47 -1.10 -0.17
CA LYS A 195 31.13 -0.06 -1.00
C LYS A 195 30.46 1.30 -0.84
N MET A 196 29.12 1.37 -0.77
CA MET A 196 28.38 2.62 -0.69
C MET A 196 28.30 3.16 0.75
N GLY A 197 28.38 2.29 1.76
CA GLY A 197 28.24 2.65 3.17
C GLY A 197 26.90 3.38 3.41
N ASN A 198 26.94 4.48 4.15
CA ASN A 198 25.76 5.28 4.50
C ASN A 198 25.06 5.96 3.30
N LYS A 199 25.65 5.89 2.11
CA LYS A 199 25.04 6.43 0.89
C LYS A 199 24.15 5.40 0.17
N TYR A 200 24.15 4.14 0.58
CA TYR A 200 23.33 3.11 -0.06
C TYR A 200 21.83 3.51 -0.02
N GLY A 201 21.16 3.46 -1.18
CA GLY A 201 19.75 3.77 -1.32
C GLY A 201 19.36 5.26 -1.26
N THR A 202 20.33 6.19 -1.06
CA THR A 202 20.03 7.64 -0.97
C THR A 202 19.91 8.33 -2.32
N SER A 203 20.29 7.65 -3.39
CA SER A 203 20.13 8.09 -4.77
C SER A 203 20.19 6.88 -5.72
N SER A 204 19.79 7.08 -6.96
CA SER A 204 19.88 6.03 -7.99
C SER A 204 21.31 5.58 -8.29
N ASP A 205 22.32 6.47 -8.15
CA ASP A 205 23.71 6.14 -8.38
C ASP A 205 24.35 5.32 -7.24
N THR A 206 23.67 5.30 -6.08
CA THR A 206 24.09 4.55 -4.89
C THR A 206 23.23 3.31 -4.64
N SER A 207 22.47 2.88 -5.67
CA SER A 207 21.59 1.71 -5.64
C SER A 207 21.96 0.72 -6.75
N LEU A 208 21.55 -0.52 -6.59
CA LEU A 208 21.79 -1.60 -7.55
C LEU A 208 20.51 -2.39 -7.74
N TYR A 209 20.15 -2.69 -8.97
CA TYR A 209 18.83 -3.17 -9.37
C TYR A 209 18.89 -4.59 -9.93
N ASN A 210 17.80 -5.34 -9.78
CA ASN A 210 17.65 -6.69 -10.32
C ASN A 210 16.25 -6.93 -10.93
N GLY A 211 15.41 -5.89 -11.01
CA GLY A 211 14.05 -5.95 -11.53
C GLY A 211 13.94 -5.68 -13.03
N ALA A 212 12.68 -5.54 -13.50
CA ALA A 212 12.34 -5.33 -14.91
C ALA A 212 12.87 -4.00 -15.47
N PHE A 213 13.03 -3.00 -14.61
CA PHE A 213 13.58 -1.69 -14.93
C PHE A 213 14.80 -1.37 -14.06
N LYS A 214 15.52 -0.32 -14.43
CA LYS A 214 16.67 0.20 -13.70
C LYS A 214 16.83 1.70 -13.96
N PHE A 215 17.53 2.40 -13.10
CA PHE A 215 18.02 3.74 -13.40
C PHE A 215 19.28 3.70 -14.25
N VAL A 216 19.50 4.74 -15.06
CA VAL A 216 20.72 4.92 -15.85
C VAL A 216 21.47 6.13 -15.32
N LYS A 217 22.73 5.92 -14.97
CA LYS A 217 23.59 6.97 -14.42
C LYS A 217 23.66 8.18 -15.34
N GLY A 218 23.47 9.37 -14.75
CA GLY A 218 23.62 10.65 -15.44
C GLY A 218 22.48 11.04 -16.40
N LYS A 219 21.39 10.23 -16.48
CA LYS A 219 20.25 10.54 -17.35
C LYS A 219 18.94 10.45 -16.57
N ASN A 220 18.39 11.62 -16.17
CA ASN A 220 17.14 11.71 -15.40
C ASN A 220 17.11 10.77 -14.19
N ASN A 221 18.25 10.58 -13.55
CA ASN A 221 18.39 9.72 -12.37
C ASN A 221 17.81 10.43 -11.14
N TRP A 222 17.35 9.66 -10.17
CA TRP A 222 16.94 10.21 -8.89
C TRP A 222 18.17 10.54 -8.03
N THR A 223 18.25 11.79 -7.60
CA THR A 223 19.39 12.32 -6.82
C THR A 223 19.11 12.46 -5.32
N GLY A 224 17.93 12.01 -4.87
CA GLY A 224 17.44 12.19 -3.50
C GLY A 224 16.42 13.32 -3.34
N SER A 225 16.37 14.27 -4.26
CA SER A 225 15.52 15.48 -4.10
C SER A 225 14.96 16.07 -5.37
N ASN A 226 15.38 15.61 -6.55
CA ASN A 226 14.87 16.18 -7.82
C ASN A 226 13.42 15.78 -8.09
N GLU A 227 12.68 16.66 -8.77
CA GLU A 227 11.23 16.51 -9.00
C GLU A 227 10.87 15.67 -10.23
N THR A 228 11.86 15.26 -11.02
CA THR A 228 11.64 14.40 -12.19
C THR A 228 12.76 13.38 -12.29
N PHE A 229 12.40 12.12 -12.47
CA PHE A 229 13.34 11.03 -12.67
C PHE A 229 12.72 9.94 -13.56
N SER A 230 13.57 9.10 -14.16
CA SER A 230 13.12 8.05 -15.08
C SER A 230 13.83 6.73 -14.81
N ILE A 231 13.10 5.66 -15.04
CA ILE A 231 13.61 4.30 -15.10
C ILE A 231 13.54 3.81 -16.55
N VAL A 232 14.47 2.93 -16.94
CA VAL A 232 14.51 2.31 -18.27
C VAL A 232 14.47 0.80 -18.14
N LYS A 233 14.07 0.11 -19.20
CA LYS A 233 14.11 -1.35 -19.28
C LYS A 233 15.49 -1.90 -18.91
N ASN A 234 15.51 -2.96 -18.11
CA ASN A 234 16.72 -3.62 -17.65
C ASN A 234 17.00 -4.89 -18.48
N ASP A 235 17.91 -4.81 -19.43
CA ASP A 235 18.27 -5.95 -20.29
C ASP A 235 18.94 -7.12 -19.54
N GLN A 236 19.41 -6.90 -18.30
CA GLN A 236 19.94 -7.95 -17.42
C GLN A 236 18.85 -8.72 -16.67
N PHE A 237 17.60 -8.23 -16.69
CA PHE A 237 16.49 -8.91 -16.05
C PHE A 237 16.22 -10.26 -16.74
N TYR A 238 15.96 -11.32 -15.96
CA TYR A 238 15.82 -12.69 -16.50
C TYR A 238 14.69 -12.82 -17.53
N ASP A 239 13.67 -11.97 -17.45
CA ASP A 239 12.48 -11.97 -18.32
C ASP A 239 12.38 -10.69 -19.18
N ALA A 240 13.49 -10.02 -19.43
CA ALA A 240 13.54 -8.76 -20.19
C ALA A 240 12.80 -8.82 -21.54
N LYS A 241 12.81 -9.98 -22.22
CA LYS A 241 12.11 -10.16 -23.51
C LYS A 241 10.61 -9.89 -23.46
N ASN A 242 9.98 -10.06 -22.29
CA ASN A 242 8.54 -9.87 -22.07
C ASN A 242 8.19 -8.48 -21.54
N VAL A 243 9.18 -7.65 -21.21
CA VAL A 243 8.99 -6.25 -20.81
C VAL A 243 8.81 -5.41 -22.07
N LYS A 244 7.61 -4.83 -22.26
CA LYS A 244 7.25 -4.09 -23.47
C LYS A 244 7.57 -2.60 -23.39
N LEU A 245 7.37 -1.98 -22.20
CA LEU A 245 7.73 -0.59 -22.00
C LEU A 245 9.24 -0.40 -22.11
N SER A 246 9.67 0.68 -22.75
CA SER A 246 11.07 1.13 -22.77
C SER A 246 11.48 1.75 -21.42
N GLY A 247 10.52 2.27 -20.65
CA GLY A 247 10.73 2.87 -19.35
C GLY A 247 9.51 3.58 -18.79
N ALA A 248 9.73 4.32 -17.72
CA ALA A 248 8.75 5.21 -17.13
C ALA A 248 9.41 6.49 -16.61
N THR A 249 8.71 7.61 -16.74
CA THR A 249 9.09 8.89 -16.15
C THR A 249 8.13 9.26 -15.03
N TYR A 250 8.68 9.60 -13.88
CA TYR A 250 7.97 10.05 -12.68
C TYR A 250 8.20 11.55 -12.49
N GLN A 251 7.13 12.28 -12.20
CA GLN A 251 7.16 13.70 -11.91
C GLN A 251 6.50 13.98 -10.56
N ILE A 252 7.12 14.80 -9.72
CA ILE A 252 6.52 15.24 -8.46
C ILE A 252 5.56 16.38 -8.75
N VAL A 253 4.28 16.17 -8.44
CA VAL A 253 3.20 17.16 -8.69
C VAL A 253 2.33 17.23 -7.44
N ASN A 254 2.65 18.17 -6.55
CA ASN A 254 2.00 18.30 -5.23
C ASN A 254 0.53 18.76 -5.33
N ASN A 255 0.19 19.51 -6.40
CA ASN A 255 -1.17 20.00 -6.59
C ASN A 255 -1.98 19.04 -7.48
N PRO A 256 -3.05 18.39 -6.96
CA PRO A 256 -3.83 17.41 -7.73
C PRO A 256 -4.56 18.03 -8.95
N ASN A 257 -4.93 19.32 -8.92
CA ASN A 257 -5.50 19.98 -10.10
C ASN A 257 -4.46 20.12 -11.23
N THR A 258 -3.20 20.37 -10.88
CA THR A 258 -2.09 20.38 -11.85
C THR A 258 -1.90 18.99 -12.47
N ALA A 259 -1.92 17.92 -11.68
CA ALA A 259 -1.84 16.56 -12.19
C ALA A 259 -2.97 16.24 -13.18
N VAL A 260 -4.21 16.62 -12.87
CA VAL A 260 -5.37 16.47 -13.78
C VAL A 260 -5.18 17.25 -15.09
N ASN A 261 -4.65 18.47 -15.02
CA ASN A 261 -4.39 19.28 -16.23
C ASN A 261 -3.26 18.69 -17.09
N LEU A 262 -2.21 18.15 -16.47
CA LEU A 262 -1.14 17.43 -17.17
C LEU A 262 -1.66 16.16 -17.85
N PHE A 263 -2.55 15.40 -17.19
CA PHE A 263 -3.23 14.27 -17.80
C PHE A 263 -4.05 14.69 -19.02
N LYS A 264 -4.91 15.70 -18.88
CA LYS A 264 -5.76 16.20 -19.98
C LYS A 264 -4.94 16.71 -21.18
N SER A 265 -3.73 17.20 -20.95
CA SER A 265 -2.80 17.64 -22.00
C SER A 265 -1.90 16.50 -22.54
N GLY A 266 -2.10 15.25 -22.11
CA GLY A 266 -1.30 14.09 -22.54
C GLY A 266 0.14 14.07 -22.02
N LYS A 267 0.45 14.84 -20.99
CA LYS A 267 1.77 14.88 -20.33
C LYS A 267 1.89 13.86 -19.20
N LEU A 268 0.79 13.30 -18.73
CA LEU A 268 0.72 12.18 -17.78
C LEU A 268 -0.22 11.10 -18.32
N ASP A 269 0.05 9.85 -17.98
CA ASP A 269 -0.80 8.70 -18.27
C ASP A 269 -1.70 8.34 -17.08
N VAL A 270 -1.36 8.83 -15.89
CA VAL A 270 -2.13 8.62 -14.65
C VAL A 270 -2.19 9.94 -13.88
N ALA A 271 -3.38 10.32 -13.42
CA ALA A 271 -3.57 11.43 -12.49
C ALA A 271 -4.49 11.01 -11.33
N ASN A 272 -4.01 11.16 -10.11
CA ASN A 272 -4.79 10.88 -8.90
C ASN A 272 -5.80 12.00 -8.64
N LEU A 273 -7.06 11.63 -8.38
CA LEU A 273 -8.15 12.52 -7.99
C LEU A 273 -8.24 12.57 -6.45
N ALA A 274 -7.32 13.28 -5.84
CA ALA A 274 -7.07 13.24 -4.40
C ALA A 274 -8.12 13.96 -3.53
N THR A 275 -9.13 14.62 -4.13
CA THR A 275 -10.17 15.32 -3.36
C THR A 275 -11.58 14.93 -3.81
N PRO A 276 -12.60 15.00 -2.93
CA PRO A 276 -13.99 14.71 -3.27
C PRO A 276 -14.52 15.53 -4.47
N GLU A 277 -14.10 16.79 -4.60
CA GLU A 277 -14.49 17.69 -5.70
C GLU A 277 -13.93 17.18 -7.03
N LEU A 278 -12.64 16.78 -7.06
CA LEU A 278 -12.02 16.21 -8.27
C LEU A 278 -12.67 14.90 -8.67
N VAL A 279 -13.01 14.04 -7.71
CA VAL A 279 -13.73 12.79 -7.95
C VAL A 279 -15.10 13.10 -8.56
N SER A 280 -15.88 13.97 -7.95
CA SER A 280 -17.23 14.34 -8.39
C SER A 280 -17.21 14.96 -9.80
N ALA A 281 -16.26 15.85 -10.06
CA ALA A 281 -16.09 16.52 -11.36
C ALA A 281 -15.67 15.56 -12.49
N ASN A 282 -14.98 14.46 -12.16
CA ASN A 282 -14.44 13.53 -13.15
C ASN A 282 -15.11 12.14 -13.18
N LYS A 283 -16.05 11.84 -12.28
CA LYS A 283 -16.71 10.53 -12.16
C LYS A 283 -17.39 10.05 -13.46
N LYS A 284 -17.82 10.98 -14.33
CA LYS A 284 -18.42 10.68 -15.64
C LYS A 284 -17.39 10.66 -16.79
N ASN A 285 -16.11 10.95 -16.52
CA ASN A 285 -15.07 10.89 -17.54
C ASN A 285 -14.83 9.43 -17.93
N LYS A 286 -14.70 9.15 -19.24
CA LYS A 286 -14.42 7.79 -19.76
C LYS A 286 -13.13 7.17 -19.23
N ASP A 287 -12.16 8.02 -18.88
CA ASP A 287 -10.85 7.63 -18.37
C ASP A 287 -10.84 7.47 -16.84
N TYR A 288 -11.96 7.77 -16.16
CA TYR A 288 -12.11 7.60 -14.72
C TYR A 288 -12.05 6.12 -14.31
N LYS A 289 -11.28 5.84 -13.27
CA LYS A 289 -11.20 4.55 -12.58
C LYS A 289 -11.24 4.76 -11.08
N ALA A 290 -12.03 3.92 -10.40
CA ALA A 290 -11.96 3.75 -8.94
C ALA A 290 -11.35 2.38 -8.67
N LEU A 291 -10.19 2.36 -8.05
CA LEU A 291 -9.48 1.14 -7.65
C LEU A 291 -9.68 0.94 -6.15
N THR A 292 -10.22 -0.21 -5.76
CA THR A 292 -10.36 -0.56 -4.34
C THR A 292 -8.97 -0.61 -3.71
N SER A 293 -8.78 0.13 -2.63
CA SER A 293 -7.57 0.10 -1.81
C SER A 293 -7.77 -0.90 -0.67
N PRO A 294 -6.79 -1.72 -0.33
CA PRO A 294 -6.88 -2.60 0.83
C PRO A 294 -6.67 -1.80 2.13
N ARG A 295 -7.49 -0.79 2.31
CA ARG A 295 -7.54 0.08 3.51
C ARG A 295 -8.96 0.18 4.01
N ILE A 296 -9.09 0.30 5.31
CA ILE A 296 -10.36 0.43 6.01
C ILE A 296 -10.34 1.64 6.91
N ASP A 297 -11.44 2.39 6.93
CA ASP A 297 -11.70 3.43 7.92
C ASP A 297 -12.62 2.89 9.01
N VAL A 298 -12.28 3.16 10.26
CA VAL A 298 -13.02 2.70 11.43
C VAL A 298 -13.15 3.80 12.50
N LEU A 299 -14.17 3.69 13.34
CA LEU A 299 -14.18 4.35 14.64
C LEU A 299 -13.73 3.35 15.70
N GLU A 300 -12.61 3.63 16.34
CA GLU A 300 -12.13 2.90 17.51
C GLU A 300 -12.63 3.57 18.78
N TYR A 301 -13.04 2.75 19.73
CA TYR A 301 -13.51 3.18 21.05
C TYR A 301 -12.47 2.88 22.12
N ASN A 302 -12.14 3.82 22.98
CA ASN A 302 -11.27 3.57 24.11
C ASN A 302 -12.01 2.78 25.20
N GLN A 303 -11.68 1.51 25.33
CA GLN A 303 -12.30 0.56 26.25
C GLN A 303 -11.41 0.24 27.47
N SER A 304 -10.44 1.11 27.77
CA SER A 304 -9.53 0.96 28.93
C SER A 304 -10.21 1.09 30.31
N GLY A 305 -11.46 1.57 30.34
CA GLY A 305 -12.15 1.98 31.58
C GLY A 305 -11.90 3.44 31.96
N LYS A 306 -10.99 4.16 31.32
CA LYS A 306 -10.80 5.60 31.52
C LYS A 306 -12.00 6.45 31.05
N VAL A 307 -12.78 5.91 30.11
CA VAL A 307 -14.00 6.49 29.56
C VAL A 307 -15.15 5.53 29.90
N PRO A 308 -15.78 5.63 31.08
CA PRO A 308 -16.79 4.68 31.52
C PRO A 308 -17.96 4.52 30.56
N GLU A 309 -18.31 5.58 29.84
CA GLU A 309 -19.34 5.60 28.81
C GLU A 309 -19.05 4.60 27.69
N LEU A 310 -17.79 4.55 27.25
CA LEU A 310 -17.35 3.64 26.20
C LEU A 310 -17.05 2.21 26.69
N SER A 311 -17.06 1.97 28.01
CA SER A 311 -17.08 0.63 28.58
C SER A 311 -18.49 0.00 28.54
N ASN A 312 -19.56 0.82 28.44
CA ASN A 312 -20.92 0.35 28.34
C ASN A 312 -21.23 -0.18 26.93
N LEU A 313 -21.67 -1.44 26.84
CA LEU A 313 -21.96 -2.10 25.56
C LEU A 313 -23.07 -1.39 24.78
N LYS A 314 -24.16 -0.98 25.48
CA LYS A 314 -25.32 -0.35 24.83
C LYS A 314 -24.97 1.01 24.22
N ILE A 315 -24.09 1.77 24.87
CA ILE A 315 -23.57 3.04 24.30
C ILE A 315 -22.80 2.77 23.00
N ARG A 316 -21.89 1.79 22.96
CA ARG A 316 -21.16 1.46 21.73
C ARG A 316 -22.08 0.92 20.64
N GLN A 317 -23.05 0.05 20.99
CA GLN A 317 -24.06 -0.44 20.03
C GLN A 317 -24.91 0.70 19.46
N ALA A 318 -25.29 1.67 20.31
CA ALA A 318 -26.02 2.84 19.86
C ALA A 318 -25.22 3.70 18.90
N LEU A 319 -23.92 3.95 19.19
CA LEU A 319 -23.02 4.67 18.29
C LEU A 319 -22.88 3.96 16.94
N ASN A 320 -22.75 2.62 16.93
CA ASN A 320 -22.68 1.83 15.70
C ASN A 320 -23.96 1.94 14.86
N LEU A 321 -25.13 1.81 15.49
CA LEU A 321 -26.44 1.86 14.83
C LEU A 321 -26.83 3.28 14.37
N ALA A 322 -26.40 4.32 15.08
CA ALA A 322 -26.65 5.72 14.70
C ALA A 322 -25.75 6.19 13.55
N THR A 323 -24.68 5.46 13.22
CA THR A 323 -23.76 5.85 12.15
C THR A 323 -24.39 5.61 10.77
N ASN A 324 -24.83 6.66 10.09
CA ASN A 324 -25.35 6.58 8.72
C ASN A 324 -24.19 6.59 7.70
N ARG A 325 -23.60 5.39 7.46
CA ARG A 325 -22.46 5.23 6.56
C ARG A 325 -22.74 5.65 5.14
N LYS A 326 -23.98 5.47 4.67
CA LYS A 326 -24.36 5.85 3.29
C LYS A 326 -24.20 7.36 3.11
N ASN A 327 -24.84 8.15 3.96
CA ASN A 327 -24.77 9.61 3.86
C ASN A 327 -23.34 10.12 4.16
N LEU A 328 -22.64 9.50 5.11
CA LEU A 328 -21.24 9.80 5.39
C LEU A 328 -20.39 9.70 4.12
N LEU A 329 -20.48 8.59 3.39
CA LEU A 329 -19.64 8.39 2.19
C LEU A 329 -20.10 9.25 1.00
N GLU A 330 -21.39 9.51 0.85
CA GLU A 330 -21.89 10.43 -0.18
C GLU A 330 -21.29 11.83 -0.03
N ILE A 331 -21.05 12.29 1.22
CA ILE A 331 -20.51 13.62 1.54
C ILE A 331 -18.98 13.60 1.55
N ALA A 332 -18.38 12.70 2.32
CA ALA A 332 -16.95 12.76 2.64
C ALA A 332 -16.06 11.96 1.66
N ALA A 333 -16.58 10.88 1.05
CA ALA A 333 -15.78 10.01 0.17
C ALA A 333 -16.65 9.24 -0.85
N PRO A 334 -17.15 9.90 -1.90
CA PRO A 334 -18.12 9.31 -2.84
C PRO A 334 -17.57 8.13 -3.68
N SER A 335 -16.29 7.85 -3.62
CA SER A 335 -15.66 6.69 -4.26
C SER A 335 -15.46 5.50 -3.32
N PHE A 336 -15.55 5.69 -2.00
CA PHE A 336 -15.38 4.63 -1.02
C PHE A 336 -16.60 3.71 -1.00
N SER A 337 -16.44 2.51 -0.46
CA SER A 337 -17.54 1.55 -0.32
C SER A 337 -17.77 1.20 1.14
N ILE A 338 -19.06 1.14 1.55
CA ILE A 338 -19.42 0.69 2.89
C ILE A 338 -18.84 -0.71 3.12
N THR A 339 -18.24 -0.91 4.30
CA THR A 339 -17.80 -2.23 4.75
C THR A 339 -18.57 -2.68 5.99
N ASN A 340 -18.70 -4.00 6.15
CA ASN A 340 -19.34 -4.64 7.30
C ASN A 340 -18.39 -5.60 8.03
N THR A 341 -17.09 -5.39 7.85
CA THR A 341 -15.99 -6.13 8.49
C THR A 341 -14.86 -5.16 8.79
N VAL A 342 -13.96 -5.51 9.71
CA VAL A 342 -12.69 -4.78 9.88
C VAL A 342 -11.66 -5.16 8.83
N THR A 343 -11.95 -6.18 8.03
CA THR A 343 -11.15 -6.58 6.87
C THR A 343 -11.69 -5.89 5.61
N PRO A 344 -10.87 -5.18 4.82
CA PRO A 344 -11.34 -4.46 3.64
C PRO A 344 -11.80 -5.40 2.52
N LYS A 345 -12.69 -4.92 1.67
CA LYS A 345 -13.11 -5.62 0.46
C LYS A 345 -11.94 -5.83 -0.49
N LYS A 346 -11.96 -6.94 -1.21
CA LYS A 346 -10.96 -7.34 -2.21
C LYS A 346 -9.54 -7.52 -1.65
N LEU A 347 -9.41 -7.67 -0.33
CA LEU A 347 -8.13 -8.01 0.26
C LEU A 347 -7.75 -9.45 -0.06
N ASP A 348 -8.65 -10.38 0.19
CA ASP A 348 -8.41 -11.82 0.07
C ASP A 348 -9.69 -12.59 -0.25
N GLN A 349 -9.54 -13.83 -0.70
CA GLN A 349 -10.65 -14.73 -0.99
C GLN A 349 -10.73 -15.83 0.06
N ALA A 350 -11.94 -16.06 0.57
CA ALA A 350 -12.24 -17.24 1.38
C ALA A 350 -12.11 -18.52 0.54
N PRO A 351 -11.97 -19.71 1.16
CA PRO A 351 -11.77 -20.98 0.45
C PRO A 351 -12.86 -21.33 -0.58
N ASN A 352 -14.08 -20.81 -0.41
CA ASN A 352 -15.17 -20.95 -1.35
C ASN A 352 -15.07 -20.02 -2.58
N GLY A 353 -14.00 -19.19 -2.68
CA GLY A 353 -13.78 -18.25 -3.75
C GLY A 353 -14.48 -16.89 -3.58
N GLU A 354 -15.24 -16.70 -2.50
CA GLU A 354 -15.90 -15.44 -2.19
C GLU A 354 -14.92 -14.44 -1.57
N ASP A 355 -15.10 -13.14 -1.83
CA ASP A 355 -14.39 -12.08 -1.12
C ASP A 355 -14.59 -12.24 0.39
N PHE A 356 -13.50 -12.28 1.18
CA PHE A 356 -13.58 -12.50 2.62
C PHE A 356 -14.50 -11.48 3.33
N ALA A 357 -14.43 -10.20 2.94
CA ALA A 357 -15.30 -9.19 3.53
C ALA A 357 -16.81 -9.42 3.25
N THR A 358 -17.14 -10.21 2.21
CA THR A 358 -18.51 -10.69 1.95
C THR A 358 -18.80 -11.94 2.77
N TYR A 359 -17.88 -12.91 2.76
CA TYR A 359 -17.98 -14.19 3.50
C TYR A 359 -18.16 -13.97 5.02
N ALA A 360 -17.45 -13.00 5.60
CA ALA A 360 -17.45 -12.68 7.02
C ALA A 360 -18.35 -11.48 7.39
N ALA A 361 -19.13 -10.96 6.43
CA ALA A 361 -19.94 -9.76 6.64
C ALA A 361 -20.84 -9.85 7.86
N GLN A 362 -20.80 -8.82 8.71
CA GLN A 362 -21.63 -8.68 9.88
C GLN A 362 -22.84 -7.76 9.59
N PRO A 363 -23.97 -7.91 10.31
CA PRO A 363 -25.20 -7.19 10.00
C PRO A 363 -25.19 -5.73 10.51
N TYR A 364 -24.09 -5.03 10.30
CA TYR A 364 -24.01 -3.59 10.57
C TYR A 364 -25.02 -2.83 9.71
N LYS A 365 -25.91 -2.08 10.34
CA LYS A 365 -26.93 -1.27 9.66
C LYS A 365 -27.12 0.07 10.38
N TYR A 366 -27.65 1.03 9.67
CA TYR A 366 -28.16 2.27 10.27
C TYR A 366 -29.58 2.05 10.77
N ASP A 367 -29.84 2.38 12.03
CA ASP A 367 -31.15 2.28 12.68
C ASP A 367 -31.23 3.30 13.83
N ALA A 368 -31.63 4.53 13.49
CA ALA A 368 -31.68 5.64 14.44
C ALA A 368 -32.63 5.39 15.61
N THR A 369 -33.77 4.71 15.35
CA THR A 369 -34.75 4.41 16.40
C THR A 369 -34.19 3.45 17.43
N LYS A 370 -33.60 2.34 16.96
CA LYS A 370 -32.98 1.35 17.87
C LYS A 370 -31.76 1.91 18.58
N ALA A 371 -30.99 2.77 17.89
CA ALA A 371 -29.83 3.46 18.46
C ALA A 371 -30.27 4.35 19.66
N ALA A 372 -31.33 5.17 19.49
CA ALA A 372 -31.85 6.03 20.57
C ALA A 372 -32.36 5.23 21.78
N GLU A 373 -33.02 4.08 21.53
CA GLU A 373 -33.46 3.18 22.61
C GLU A 373 -32.26 2.66 23.42
N LEU A 374 -31.26 2.07 22.74
CA LEU A 374 -30.06 1.53 23.39
C LEU A 374 -29.24 2.62 24.09
N PHE A 375 -29.15 3.80 23.51
CA PHE A 375 -28.45 4.93 24.10
C PHE A 375 -29.10 5.34 25.42
N LYS A 376 -30.46 5.48 25.45
CA LYS A 376 -31.24 5.77 26.64
C LYS A 376 -31.06 4.71 27.73
N GLU A 377 -31.06 3.42 27.35
CA GLU A 377 -30.79 2.33 28.27
C GLU A 377 -29.38 2.39 28.84
N GLY A 378 -28.37 2.64 27.98
CA GLY A 378 -26.97 2.79 28.39
C GLY A 378 -26.76 3.98 29.33
N LEU A 379 -27.41 5.13 29.09
CA LEU A 379 -27.41 6.28 29.99
C LEU A 379 -27.99 5.91 31.36
N LYS A 380 -29.11 5.18 31.38
CA LYS A 380 -29.73 4.70 32.61
C LYS A 380 -28.81 3.78 33.42
N GLU A 381 -28.12 2.85 32.74
CA GLU A 381 -27.14 1.95 33.38
C GLU A 381 -25.98 2.73 34.02
N LEU A 382 -25.58 3.84 33.39
CA LEU A 382 -24.53 4.74 33.88
C LEU A 382 -25.03 5.74 34.94
N GLY A 383 -26.33 5.79 35.22
CA GLY A 383 -26.94 6.79 36.14
C GLY A 383 -26.86 8.21 35.59
N LYS A 384 -26.85 8.39 34.26
CA LYS A 384 -26.70 9.67 33.56
C LYS A 384 -27.92 9.99 32.71
N THR A 385 -28.13 11.27 32.43
CA THR A 385 -29.14 11.77 31.49
C THR A 385 -28.56 12.27 30.19
N SER A 386 -27.25 12.57 30.19
CA SER A 386 -26.49 13.01 29.03
C SER A 386 -25.01 12.67 29.21
N ILE A 387 -24.30 12.59 28.11
CA ILE A 387 -22.84 12.39 28.07
C ILE A 387 -22.21 13.28 27.02
N THR A 388 -20.94 13.62 27.23
CA THR A 388 -20.10 14.30 26.24
C THR A 388 -18.92 13.38 25.89
N LEU A 389 -18.70 13.15 24.60
CA LEU A 389 -17.59 12.34 24.09
C LEU A 389 -16.74 13.15 23.13
N GLU A 390 -15.44 12.90 23.13
CA GLU A 390 -14.48 13.47 22.17
C GLU A 390 -14.35 12.55 20.95
N LEU A 391 -14.49 13.10 19.75
CA LEU A 391 -14.22 12.42 18.48
C LEU A 391 -13.00 13.04 17.84
N GLU A 392 -11.91 12.27 17.80
CA GLU A 392 -10.64 12.68 17.23
C GLU A 392 -10.48 12.22 15.79
N GLY A 393 -9.98 13.13 14.93
CA GLY A 393 -9.63 12.85 13.54
C GLY A 393 -8.44 13.67 13.05
N ALA A 394 -7.93 13.35 11.85
CA ALA A 394 -6.81 14.04 11.25
C ALA A 394 -7.27 15.27 10.46
N ASN A 395 -6.69 16.46 10.74
CA ASN A 395 -7.00 17.72 10.05
C ASN A 395 -6.32 17.90 8.68
N ASP A 396 -5.29 17.10 8.43
CA ASP A 396 -4.53 17.05 7.16
C ASP A 396 -5.01 15.93 6.22
N ASN A 397 -6.10 15.24 6.58
CA ASN A 397 -6.81 14.26 5.76
C ASN A 397 -8.23 14.77 5.45
N SER A 398 -8.53 14.99 4.16
CA SER A 398 -9.80 15.57 3.73
C SER A 398 -11.02 14.72 4.07
N PHE A 399 -10.91 13.38 3.97
CA PHE A 399 -11.96 12.47 4.40
C PHE A 399 -12.18 12.56 5.91
N ALA A 400 -11.12 12.45 6.70
CA ALA A 400 -11.25 12.45 8.16
C ALA A 400 -11.90 13.75 8.68
N LYS A 401 -11.50 14.90 8.13
CA LYS A 401 -12.09 16.19 8.49
C LYS A 401 -13.59 16.24 8.19
N ALA A 402 -13.99 15.89 6.97
CA ALA A 402 -15.41 15.90 6.58
C ALA A 402 -16.22 14.83 7.34
N ALA A 403 -15.60 13.69 7.66
CA ALA A 403 -16.25 12.61 8.38
C ALA A 403 -16.51 12.97 9.85
N VAL A 404 -15.56 13.62 10.52
CA VAL A 404 -15.73 14.08 11.92
C VAL A 404 -16.88 15.07 12.02
N ASP A 405 -16.92 16.08 11.16
CA ASP A 405 -18.00 17.09 11.10
C ASP A 405 -19.37 16.43 10.84
N TYR A 406 -19.46 15.55 9.82
CA TYR A 406 -20.69 14.81 9.54
C TYR A 406 -21.13 13.92 10.72
N LEU A 407 -20.22 13.13 11.30
CA LEU A 407 -20.53 12.21 12.40
C LEU A 407 -21.01 12.92 13.63
N LYS A 408 -20.42 14.07 13.99
CA LYS A 408 -20.94 14.91 15.07
C LYS A 408 -22.43 15.22 14.87
N GLY A 409 -22.77 15.86 13.74
CA GLY A 409 -24.16 16.24 13.46
C GLY A 409 -25.12 15.04 13.39
N ASN A 410 -24.68 13.92 12.80
CA ASN A 410 -25.49 12.71 12.68
C ASN A 410 -25.72 12.03 14.06
N LEU A 411 -24.67 11.86 14.87
CA LEU A 411 -24.76 11.18 16.15
C LEU A 411 -25.54 12.02 17.18
N GLU A 412 -25.32 13.34 17.28
CA GLU A 412 -26.04 14.22 18.17
C GLU A 412 -27.54 14.29 17.83
N LYS A 413 -27.88 14.27 16.54
CA LYS A 413 -29.26 14.24 16.07
C LYS A 413 -29.98 12.95 16.46
N ASP A 414 -29.34 11.81 16.31
CA ASP A 414 -29.96 10.48 16.42
C ASP A 414 -29.89 9.92 17.86
N LEU A 415 -29.02 10.50 18.73
CA LEU A 415 -28.81 10.08 20.12
C LEU A 415 -29.07 11.24 21.10
N PRO A 416 -30.34 11.50 21.46
CA PRO A 416 -30.70 12.58 22.40
C PRO A 416 -29.95 12.45 23.73
N GLY A 417 -29.24 13.52 24.13
CA GLY A 417 -28.37 13.53 25.31
C GLY A 417 -26.89 13.26 25.03
N LEU A 418 -26.51 13.01 23.77
CA LEU A 418 -25.12 12.96 23.37
C LEU A 418 -24.63 14.35 22.90
N THR A 419 -23.45 14.73 23.34
CA THR A 419 -22.68 15.85 22.78
C THR A 419 -21.35 15.34 22.29
N ILE A 420 -20.91 15.70 21.05
CA ILE A 420 -19.62 15.35 20.48
C ILE A 420 -18.73 16.59 20.44
N ASN A 421 -17.59 16.52 21.11
CA ASN A 421 -16.50 17.47 20.98
C ASN A 421 -15.54 17.00 19.89
N GLU A 422 -15.41 17.78 18.85
CA GLU A 422 -14.46 17.50 17.77
C GLU A 422 -13.03 17.81 18.20
N LYS A 423 -12.10 16.89 17.94
CA LYS A 423 -10.67 17.07 18.12
C LYS A 423 -9.95 16.78 16.80
N LEU A 424 -9.64 17.83 16.06
CA LEU A 424 -8.91 17.74 14.80
C LEU A 424 -7.45 18.10 15.00
N VAL A 425 -6.57 17.11 14.87
CA VAL A 425 -5.12 17.20 15.05
C VAL A 425 -4.37 16.77 13.78
N SER A 426 -3.05 16.98 13.68
CA SER A 426 -2.28 16.43 12.57
C SER A 426 -2.29 14.90 12.59
N SER A 427 -2.13 14.25 11.42
CA SER A 427 -2.02 12.77 11.33
C SER A 427 -0.93 12.22 12.26
N ALA A 428 0.21 12.93 12.39
CA ALA A 428 1.29 12.54 13.30
C ALA A 428 0.86 12.59 14.77
N GLN A 429 0.13 13.65 15.18
CA GLN A 429 -0.38 13.75 16.56
C GLN A 429 -1.46 12.69 16.82
N ARG A 430 -2.41 12.50 15.89
CA ARG A 430 -3.43 11.44 15.99
C ARG A 430 -2.80 10.07 16.18
N GLN A 431 -1.72 9.76 15.42
CA GLN A 431 -1.01 8.49 15.58
C GLN A 431 -0.35 8.35 16.95
N LYS A 432 0.24 9.44 17.46
CA LYS A 432 0.80 9.47 18.81
C LYS A 432 -0.27 9.28 19.89
N ASP A 433 -1.44 9.92 19.72
CA ASP A 433 -2.57 9.76 20.64
C ASP A 433 -3.11 8.33 20.61
N ALA A 434 -3.21 7.71 19.42
CA ALA A 434 -3.55 6.29 19.26
C ALA A 434 -2.57 5.38 20.01
N GLN A 435 -1.26 5.51 19.78
CA GLN A 435 -0.21 4.69 20.40
C GLN A 435 -0.17 4.84 21.93
N ASN A 436 -0.51 6.01 22.46
CA ASN A 436 -0.56 6.28 23.90
C ASN A 436 -1.95 6.03 24.51
N ASN A 437 -2.93 5.56 23.72
CA ASN A 437 -4.33 5.38 24.13
C ASN A 437 -4.96 6.66 24.72
N ASN A 438 -4.60 7.82 24.16
CA ASN A 438 -4.99 9.16 24.61
C ASN A 438 -6.10 9.74 23.72
N PHE A 439 -7.18 9.01 23.57
CA PHE A 439 -8.37 9.40 22.83
C PHE A 439 -9.63 8.80 23.50
N GLN A 440 -10.81 9.24 23.09
CA GLN A 440 -12.08 8.61 23.48
C GLN A 440 -12.68 7.84 22.29
N ILE A 441 -13.08 8.53 21.22
CA ILE A 441 -13.44 7.94 19.93
C ILE A 441 -12.41 8.41 18.92
N LEU A 442 -11.81 7.46 18.18
CA LEU A 442 -10.77 7.74 17.20
C LEU A 442 -11.25 7.34 15.80
N LEU A 443 -11.32 8.31 14.89
CA LEU A 443 -11.41 8.03 13.46
C LEU A 443 -10.03 7.73 12.93
N THR A 444 -9.80 6.48 12.53
CA THR A 444 -8.51 6.02 12.04
C THR A 444 -8.67 5.12 10.81
N SER A 445 -7.58 4.91 10.09
CA SER A 445 -7.52 3.98 8.97
C SER A 445 -6.36 3.00 9.11
N TRP A 446 -6.60 1.78 8.64
CA TRP A 446 -5.61 0.70 8.57
C TRP A 446 -5.41 0.29 7.12
N GLY A 447 -4.17 0.19 6.67
CA GLY A 447 -3.81 -0.33 5.34
C GLY A 447 -3.19 -1.71 5.47
N ALA A 448 -3.40 -2.56 4.47
CA ALA A 448 -2.82 -3.88 4.45
C ALA A 448 -1.30 -3.84 4.25
N ASP A 449 -0.57 -4.55 5.08
CA ASP A 449 0.83 -4.90 4.86
C ASP A 449 0.92 -6.18 4.02
N TYR A 450 -0.03 -7.10 4.18
CA TYR A 450 -0.16 -8.32 3.39
C TYR A 450 -1.63 -8.76 3.23
N ASN A 451 -1.93 -9.51 2.18
CA ASN A 451 -3.31 -9.91 1.84
C ASN A 451 -3.77 -11.12 2.67
N GLU A 452 -4.09 -10.88 3.94
CA GLU A 452 -4.66 -11.90 4.84
C GLU A 452 -5.54 -11.19 5.89
N PRO A 453 -6.70 -11.73 6.29
CA PRO A 453 -7.54 -11.12 7.33
C PRO A 453 -6.82 -10.91 8.66
N SER A 454 -5.84 -11.75 9.00
CA SER A 454 -5.04 -11.62 10.23
C SER A 454 -4.32 -10.28 10.35
N ASP A 455 -3.98 -9.63 9.23
CA ASP A 455 -3.31 -8.34 9.20
C ASP A 455 -4.17 -7.22 9.82
N PHE A 456 -5.47 -7.30 9.65
CA PHE A 456 -6.43 -6.36 10.24
C PHE A 456 -6.90 -6.79 11.62
N LEU A 457 -7.17 -8.08 11.79
CA LEU A 457 -7.68 -8.61 13.05
C LEU A 457 -6.66 -8.50 14.19
N MET A 458 -5.34 -8.55 13.91
CA MET A 458 -4.30 -8.39 14.93
C MET A 458 -4.39 -7.06 15.70
N ASN A 459 -5.03 -6.06 15.13
CA ASN A 459 -5.21 -4.74 15.75
C ASN A 459 -6.17 -4.76 16.95
N PHE A 460 -6.89 -5.86 17.17
CA PHE A 460 -7.87 -6.01 18.25
C PHE A 460 -7.50 -7.09 19.27
N VAL A 461 -6.35 -7.75 19.11
CA VAL A 461 -5.88 -8.80 20.03
C VAL A 461 -5.56 -8.20 21.39
N SER A 462 -6.09 -8.79 22.45
CA SER A 462 -5.87 -8.33 23.83
C SER A 462 -4.38 -8.30 24.17
N GLY A 463 -3.89 -7.14 24.62
CA GLY A 463 -2.49 -6.94 24.97
C GLY A 463 -1.55 -6.68 23.78
N SER A 464 -2.03 -6.67 22.54
CA SER A 464 -1.25 -6.22 21.37
C SER A 464 -0.95 -4.73 21.47
N THR A 465 0.26 -4.31 21.09
CA THR A 465 0.62 -2.89 20.97
C THR A 465 -0.14 -2.17 19.86
N MET A 466 -0.73 -2.92 18.93
CA MET A 466 -1.57 -2.39 17.86
C MET A 466 -3.02 -2.21 18.28
N ASN A 467 -3.43 -2.73 19.45
CA ASN A 467 -4.78 -2.60 19.99
C ASN A 467 -4.94 -1.26 20.71
N HIS A 468 -5.09 -0.19 19.93
CA HIS A 468 -5.18 1.17 20.46
C HIS A 468 -6.44 1.40 21.31
N GLY A 469 -7.55 0.75 20.95
CA GLY A 469 -8.81 0.81 21.69
C GLY A 469 -8.78 0.05 23.03
N LEU A 470 -7.70 -0.67 23.33
CA LEU A 470 -7.53 -1.54 24.49
C LEU A 470 -8.70 -2.52 24.67
N VAL A 471 -9.17 -3.05 23.55
CA VAL A 471 -10.21 -4.09 23.49
C VAL A 471 -9.77 -5.31 24.31
N LYS A 472 -10.69 -5.83 25.12
CA LYS A 472 -10.56 -7.11 25.82
C LYS A 472 -11.77 -7.96 25.49
N ASN A 473 -11.62 -8.86 24.52
CA ASN A 473 -12.70 -9.72 24.06
C ASN A 473 -12.22 -11.18 24.00
N PRO A 474 -12.47 -11.99 25.03
CA PRO A 474 -12.01 -13.39 25.07
C PRO A 474 -12.53 -14.25 23.92
N ASN A 475 -13.72 -13.98 23.39
CA ASN A 475 -14.26 -14.74 22.25
C ASN A 475 -13.47 -14.40 20.97
N PHE A 476 -13.14 -13.14 20.78
CA PHE A 476 -12.28 -12.69 19.68
C PHE A 476 -10.88 -13.30 19.80
N ASP A 477 -10.25 -13.19 20.98
CA ASP A 477 -8.90 -13.71 21.21
C ASP A 477 -8.82 -15.22 20.94
N LYS A 478 -9.82 -15.99 21.39
CA LYS A 478 -9.94 -17.42 21.14
C LYS A 478 -10.05 -17.73 19.64
N ALA A 479 -10.90 -17.00 18.91
CA ALA A 479 -11.09 -17.17 17.48
C ALA A 479 -9.81 -16.81 16.70
N TYR A 480 -9.20 -15.67 17.01
CA TYR A 480 -7.96 -15.24 16.39
C TYR A 480 -6.81 -16.21 16.66
N GLN A 481 -6.65 -16.69 17.89
CA GLN A 481 -5.64 -17.68 18.24
C GLN A 481 -5.85 -18.99 17.48
N ALA A 482 -7.08 -19.49 17.36
CA ALA A 482 -7.38 -20.69 16.59
C ALA A 482 -7.04 -20.51 15.10
N ALA A 483 -7.29 -19.33 14.53
CA ALA A 483 -6.94 -19.01 13.15
C ALA A 483 -5.43 -18.94 12.90
N THR A 484 -4.64 -18.59 13.90
CA THR A 484 -3.20 -18.28 13.74
C THR A 484 -2.26 -19.34 14.35
N THR A 485 -2.80 -20.39 14.97
CA THR A 485 -1.99 -21.48 15.59
C THR A 485 -2.31 -22.84 15.00
N ALA A 486 -1.32 -23.77 15.07
CA ALA A 486 -1.51 -25.16 14.65
C ALA A 486 -2.49 -25.88 15.59
N PRO A 487 -3.29 -26.85 15.09
CA PRO A 487 -3.28 -27.36 13.71
C PRO A 487 -4.14 -26.54 12.72
N ASP A 488 -5.07 -25.71 13.19
CA ASP A 488 -6.13 -25.12 12.37
C ASP A 488 -5.61 -24.06 11.38
N VAL A 489 -4.50 -23.38 11.70
CA VAL A 489 -3.83 -22.44 10.78
C VAL A 489 -3.45 -23.09 9.44
N LEU A 490 -3.16 -24.40 9.43
CA LEU A 490 -2.79 -25.14 8.22
C LEU A 490 -4.00 -25.53 7.34
N SER A 491 -5.21 -25.46 7.87
CA SER A 491 -6.44 -25.69 7.13
C SER A 491 -7.07 -24.39 6.71
N ALA A 492 -7.10 -24.08 5.41
CA ALA A 492 -7.71 -22.85 4.91
C ALA A 492 -9.17 -22.71 5.38
N ASP A 493 -9.98 -23.78 5.26
CA ASP A 493 -11.38 -23.76 5.67
C ASP A 493 -11.56 -23.38 7.15
N LYS A 494 -10.79 -24.02 8.04
CA LYS A 494 -10.85 -23.73 9.47
C LYS A 494 -10.33 -22.34 9.78
N ARG A 495 -9.18 -21.96 9.21
CA ARG A 495 -8.57 -20.64 9.43
C ARG A 495 -9.54 -19.52 9.08
N TYR A 496 -10.17 -19.59 7.91
CA TYR A 496 -11.12 -18.56 7.46
C TYR A 496 -12.44 -18.60 8.23
N ALA A 497 -12.90 -19.76 8.68
CA ALA A 497 -14.03 -19.86 9.60
C ALA A 497 -13.72 -19.16 10.92
N HIS A 498 -12.54 -19.36 11.49
CA HIS A 498 -12.11 -18.67 12.71
C HIS A 498 -11.92 -17.15 12.52
N TYR A 499 -11.46 -16.70 11.36
CA TYR A 499 -11.44 -15.25 11.07
C TYR A 499 -12.86 -14.66 11.03
N LYS A 500 -13.83 -15.39 10.46
CA LYS A 500 -15.23 -15.00 10.50
C LYS A 500 -15.79 -14.96 11.92
N ASP A 501 -15.44 -15.92 12.76
CA ASP A 501 -15.82 -15.94 14.18
C ASP A 501 -15.22 -14.73 14.93
N ALA A 502 -13.99 -14.34 14.58
CA ALA A 502 -13.36 -13.14 15.16
C ALA A 502 -14.09 -11.85 14.73
N GLU A 503 -14.47 -11.70 13.46
CA GLU A 503 -15.29 -10.56 12.98
C GLU A 503 -16.65 -10.51 13.72
N ASN A 504 -17.30 -11.67 13.91
CA ASN A 504 -18.56 -11.76 14.66
C ASN A 504 -18.40 -11.33 16.12
N ALA A 505 -17.32 -11.76 16.77
CA ALA A 505 -17.06 -11.39 18.17
C ALA A 505 -16.83 -9.88 18.35
N LEU A 506 -16.17 -9.20 17.40
CA LEU A 506 -16.04 -7.74 17.39
C LEU A 506 -17.39 -7.04 17.21
N TYR A 507 -18.22 -7.56 16.33
CA TYR A 507 -19.58 -7.03 16.09
C TYR A 507 -20.48 -7.15 17.32
N GLU A 508 -20.58 -8.36 17.90
CA GLU A 508 -21.44 -8.62 19.06
C GLU A 508 -21.08 -7.74 20.27
N ALA A 509 -19.78 -7.56 20.50
CA ALA A 509 -19.28 -6.73 21.58
C ALA A 509 -19.20 -5.23 21.22
N ALA A 510 -19.59 -4.85 20.00
CA ALA A 510 -19.46 -3.49 19.47
C ALA A 510 -18.09 -2.86 19.79
N ASN A 511 -17.01 -3.64 19.62
CA ASN A 511 -15.67 -3.19 19.97
C ASN A 511 -15.14 -2.09 19.03
N VAL A 512 -15.68 -2.04 17.81
CA VAL A 512 -15.27 -1.14 16.74
C VAL A 512 -16.47 -0.84 15.84
N ASN A 513 -16.40 0.26 15.09
CA ASN A 513 -17.38 0.59 14.05
C ASN A 513 -16.68 0.69 12.69
N PRO A 514 -16.69 -0.34 11.85
CA PRO A 514 -16.17 -0.27 10.49
C PRO A 514 -17.05 0.65 9.64
N LEU A 515 -16.41 1.58 8.93
CA LEU A 515 -17.09 2.59 8.13
C LEU A 515 -17.01 2.28 6.64
N ALA A 516 -15.80 2.17 6.12
CA ALA A 516 -15.57 2.11 4.69
C ALA A 516 -14.33 1.30 4.32
N THR A 517 -14.36 0.66 3.17
CA THR A 517 -13.17 0.29 2.40
C THR A 517 -12.83 1.46 1.47
N GLU A 518 -11.61 1.93 1.53
CA GLU A 518 -11.13 3.03 0.70
C GLU A 518 -11.05 2.65 -0.79
N SER A 519 -11.09 3.67 -1.63
CA SER A 519 -10.79 3.55 -3.06
C SER A 519 -9.92 4.72 -3.50
N VAL A 520 -8.95 4.42 -4.35
CA VAL A 520 -8.19 5.45 -5.06
C VAL A 520 -8.91 5.76 -6.37
N SER A 521 -9.27 7.02 -6.55
CA SER A 521 -9.87 7.53 -7.77
C SER A 521 -8.80 8.16 -8.65
N LEU A 522 -8.77 7.78 -9.92
CA LEU A 522 -7.78 8.29 -10.86
C LEU A 522 -8.33 8.44 -12.27
N LEU A 523 -7.67 9.27 -13.07
CA LEU A 523 -7.75 9.25 -14.52
C LEU A 523 -6.61 8.37 -15.05
N LEU A 524 -6.95 7.42 -15.90
CA LEU A 524 -6.01 6.47 -16.49
C LEU A 524 -6.10 6.52 -18.01
N ASN A 525 -4.97 6.79 -18.67
CA ASN A 525 -4.87 6.74 -20.12
C ASN A 525 -5.31 5.35 -20.63
N PRO A 526 -6.37 5.27 -21.46
CA PRO A 526 -6.91 3.99 -21.92
C PRO A 526 -5.92 3.22 -22.82
N LYS A 527 -4.87 3.87 -23.32
CA LYS A 527 -3.79 3.23 -24.08
C LYS A 527 -2.78 2.53 -23.18
N LEU A 528 -2.63 2.93 -21.92
CA LEU A 528 -1.76 2.25 -20.96
C LEU A 528 -2.45 0.98 -20.47
N LYS A 529 -2.02 -0.16 -21.00
CA LYS A 529 -2.57 -1.50 -20.73
C LYS A 529 -1.60 -2.34 -19.91
N GLY A 530 -2.11 -3.42 -19.30
CA GLY A 530 -1.28 -4.42 -18.63
C GLY A 530 -0.63 -3.98 -17.33
N ILE A 531 -0.99 -2.80 -16.80
CA ILE A 531 -0.60 -2.41 -15.45
C ILE A 531 -1.29 -3.32 -14.45
N SER A 532 -0.56 -3.73 -13.41
CA SER A 532 -1.13 -4.39 -12.24
C SER A 532 -1.05 -3.46 -11.04
N THR A 533 -2.12 -3.41 -10.25
CA THR A 533 -2.11 -2.73 -8.97
C THR A 533 -1.90 -3.76 -7.88
N TYR A 534 -0.96 -3.50 -6.98
CA TYR A 534 -0.73 -4.33 -5.79
C TYR A 534 -1.72 -4.01 -4.68
N ASN A 535 -1.44 -4.50 -3.48
CA ASN A 535 -2.21 -4.28 -2.26
C ASN A 535 -2.50 -2.82 -1.95
N SER A 536 -1.76 -1.90 -2.52
CA SER A 536 -2.07 -0.49 -2.52
C SER A 536 -2.52 -0.11 -3.93
N ALA A 537 -3.71 0.40 -4.09
CA ALA A 537 -4.22 0.90 -5.38
C ALA A 537 -3.37 2.06 -5.96
N MET A 538 -2.34 2.50 -5.24
CA MET A 538 -1.36 3.51 -5.64
C MET A 538 -0.05 2.92 -6.19
N ILE A 539 0.12 1.60 -6.17
CA ILE A 539 1.35 0.92 -6.62
C ILE A 539 1.08 0.25 -7.96
N PHE A 540 1.91 0.59 -8.95
CA PHE A 540 1.76 0.11 -10.32
C PHE A 540 2.95 -0.77 -10.74
N ASP A 541 2.71 -2.07 -10.92
CA ASP A 541 3.68 -2.94 -11.60
C ASP A 541 3.60 -2.71 -13.11
N LEU A 542 4.69 -2.24 -13.66
CA LEU A 542 4.86 -1.89 -15.07
C LEU A 542 5.44 -3.02 -15.91
N ARG A 543 5.82 -4.13 -15.31
CA ARG A 543 6.53 -5.24 -15.97
C ARG A 543 5.83 -5.75 -17.24
N HIS A 544 4.49 -5.82 -17.19
CA HIS A 544 3.67 -6.29 -18.30
C HIS A 544 2.89 -5.16 -18.99
N ALA A 545 3.19 -3.92 -18.60
CA ALA A 545 2.52 -2.76 -19.17
C ALA A 545 3.02 -2.45 -20.58
N GLU A 546 2.12 -1.86 -21.38
CA GLU A 546 2.40 -1.36 -22.73
C GLU A 546 1.53 -0.15 -23.05
N ILE A 547 2.00 0.71 -23.91
CA ILE A 547 1.17 1.75 -24.54
C ILE A 547 0.59 1.17 -25.84
N ALA A 548 -0.71 0.90 -25.86
CA ALA A 548 -1.42 0.41 -27.03
C ALA A 548 -1.39 1.47 -28.15
N LYS A 549 -1.19 1.01 -29.39
CA LYS A 549 -1.15 1.87 -30.58
C LYS A 549 -2.49 2.58 -30.87
#